data_574faa024f233803c459ee97a4655b21
#
_entry.id   574faa024f233803c459ee97a4655b21
#
_cell.length_a   1.000
_cell.length_b   1.000
_cell.length_c   1.000
_cell.angle_alpha   90.00
_cell.angle_beta   90.00
_cell.angle_gamma   90.00
#
_symmetry.space_group_name_H-M   'P 1'
#
loop_
_entity.id
_entity.type
_entity.pdbx_description
1 polymer ?
#
loop_
_entity_poly.entity_id
_entity_poly.type
_entity_poly.pdbx_seq_one_letter_code
_entity_poly.pdbx_strand_id
1 'polypeptide(L)'
;MLERRFLGSGGTGRSVGIIRQLYPTPETTQMVLRSLAIFERFGESVGGESGFVRSGVLIGVGAAMRPALEKTLALQRGLGVSAEILDPRDLGRVEPRIDPAGLGAVLYEPGSGYGDPSAVTAGYADAARLRGVAIEQGVEVTA
;
A
#
# COMPACT_ATOMS: atom_id res chain seq x y z
N MET A 1 -9.05 -1.95 -24.62
CA MET A 1 -8.66 -0.82 -23.73
C MET A 1 -7.75 0.11 -24.51
N LEU A 2 -7.98 1.42 -24.46
CA LEU A 2 -7.13 2.42 -25.11
C LEU A 2 -6.38 3.20 -24.02
N GLU A 3 -5.08 3.39 -24.22
CA GLU A 3 -4.20 4.16 -23.34
C GLU A 3 -3.47 5.22 -24.17
N ARG A 4 -3.60 6.48 -23.77
CA ARG A 4 -3.05 7.62 -24.52
C ARG A 4 -1.52 7.58 -24.63
N ARG A 5 -0.83 7.12 -23.60
CA ARG A 5 0.65 7.09 -23.54
C ARG A 5 1.15 5.66 -23.47
N PHE A 6 1.45 5.20 -22.27
CA PHE A 6 1.89 3.84 -21.97
C PHE A 6 1.33 3.40 -20.61
N LEU A 7 1.22 2.10 -20.42
CA LEU A 7 0.75 1.52 -19.16
C LEU A 7 1.59 2.01 -17.97
N GLY A 8 0.92 2.48 -16.94
CA GLY A 8 1.59 3.04 -15.77
C GLY A 8 2.01 4.52 -15.89
N SER A 9 1.79 5.17 -17.04
CA SER A 9 2.20 6.58 -17.27
C SER A 9 1.54 7.60 -16.35
N GLY A 10 0.46 7.23 -15.66
CA GLY A 10 -0.28 8.05 -14.73
C GLY A 10 0.26 8.02 -13.30
N GLY A 11 -0.66 7.99 -12.31
CA GLY A 11 -0.33 7.96 -10.87
C GLY A 11 0.50 6.76 -10.46
N THR A 12 0.24 5.59 -11.05
CA THR A 12 0.94 4.35 -10.75
C THR A 12 2.44 4.46 -11.00
N GLY A 13 2.87 4.94 -12.17
CA GLY A 13 4.30 5.09 -12.50
C GLY A 13 5.02 6.22 -11.73
N ARG A 14 4.27 7.01 -10.96
CA ARG A 14 4.80 8.04 -10.06
C ARG A 14 4.71 7.64 -8.59
N SER A 15 4.21 6.44 -8.32
CA SER A 15 4.12 5.90 -6.97
C SER A 15 5.46 5.36 -6.50
N VAL A 16 5.77 5.54 -5.22
CA VAL A 16 6.92 4.89 -4.56
C VAL A 16 6.59 3.45 -4.12
N GLY A 17 5.38 2.98 -4.41
CA GLY A 17 4.97 1.60 -4.16
C GLY A 17 4.69 1.25 -2.70
N ILE A 18 4.57 2.22 -1.78
CA ILE A 18 4.23 1.94 -0.37
C ILE A 18 2.83 1.34 -0.27
N ILE A 19 2.74 0.19 0.36
CA ILE A 19 1.50 -0.53 0.65
C ILE A 19 1.30 -0.50 2.16
N ARG A 20 0.31 0.27 2.62
CA ARG A 20 -0.01 0.48 4.04
C ARG A 20 -1.48 0.24 4.32
N GLN A 21 -1.85 0.03 5.59
CA GLN A 21 -3.21 -0.28 6.01
C GLN A 21 -3.89 0.89 6.76
N LEU A 22 -3.14 1.91 7.18
CA LEU A 22 -3.69 3.07 7.91
C LEU A 22 -4.51 3.96 6.98
N TYR A 23 -5.83 3.85 7.09
CA TYR A 23 -6.82 4.71 6.44
C TYR A 23 -7.94 5.07 7.41
N PRO A 24 -8.55 6.28 7.31
CA PRO A 24 -9.47 6.78 8.32
C PRO A 24 -10.89 6.21 8.23
N THR A 25 -11.24 5.53 7.13
CA THR A 25 -12.61 5.01 6.91
C THR A 25 -12.65 3.49 6.84
N PRO A 26 -13.75 2.85 7.31
CA PRO A 26 -13.92 1.41 7.24
C PRO A 26 -13.84 0.87 5.82
N GLU A 27 -14.47 1.56 4.87
CA GLU A 27 -14.54 1.15 3.46
C GLU A 27 -13.13 1.09 2.84
N THR A 28 -12.35 2.15 3.02
CA THR A 28 -10.98 2.20 2.49
C THR A 28 -10.10 1.15 3.16
N THR A 29 -10.26 0.93 4.46
CA THR A 29 -9.52 -0.11 5.18
C THR A 29 -9.86 -1.51 4.63
N GLN A 30 -11.13 -1.82 4.39
CA GLN A 30 -11.54 -3.10 3.79
C GLN A 30 -11.00 -3.28 2.36
N MET A 31 -11.02 -2.22 1.54
CA MET A 31 -10.43 -2.25 0.20
C MET A 31 -8.93 -2.56 0.26
N VAL A 32 -8.22 -1.93 1.17
CA VAL A 32 -6.77 -2.14 1.34
C VAL A 32 -6.46 -3.55 1.83
N LEU A 33 -7.20 -4.09 2.79
CA LEU A 33 -7.02 -5.47 3.25
C LEU A 33 -7.21 -6.48 2.12
N ARG A 34 -8.22 -6.28 1.25
CA ARG A 34 -8.41 -7.11 0.06
C ARG A 34 -7.25 -6.96 -0.94
N SER A 35 -6.80 -5.73 -1.16
CA SER A 35 -5.67 -5.46 -2.05
C SER A 35 -4.38 -6.11 -1.53
N LEU A 36 -4.11 -5.99 -0.23
CA LEU A 36 -2.94 -6.61 0.40
C LEU A 36 -2.93 -8.13 0.22
N ALA A 37 -4.07 -8.79 0.43
CA ALA A 37 -4.20 -10.23 0.19
C ALA A 37 -3.91 -10.63 -1.27
N ILE A 38 -4.24 -9.76 -2.24
CA ILE A 38 -3.89 -9.96 -3.65
C ILE A 38 -2.39 -9.77 -3.85
N PHE A 39 -1.79 -8.73 -3.30
CA PHE A 39 -0.34 -8.50 -3.41
C PHE A 39 0.48 -9.66 -2.85
N GLU A 40 0.07 -10.22 -1.73
CA GLU A 40 0.73 -11.37 -1.09
C GLU A 40 0.67 -12.65 -1.92
N ARG A 41 -0.37 -12.81 -2.72
CA ARG A 41 -0.60 -13.98 -3.58
C ARG A 41 -0.81 -13.58 -5.04
N PHE A 42 -0.03 -12.60 -5.49
CA PHE A 42 -0.22 -11.99 -6.80
C PHE A 42 -0.10 -13.00 -7.94
N GLY A 43 0.88 -13.89 -7.88
CA GLY A 43 1.06 -14.94 -8.86
C GLY A 43 -0.16 -15.86 -9.03
N GLU A 44 -0.83 -16.19 -7.90
CA GLU A 44 -2.04 -17.03 -7.92
C GLU A 44 -3.29 -16.24 -8.37
N SER A 45 -3.39 -15.00 -7.93
CA SER A 45 -4.61 -14.19 -8.12
C SER A 45 -4.65 -13.50 -9.48
N VAL A 46 -3.50 -13.07 -9.99
CA VAL A 46 -3.37 -12.26 -11.19
C VAL A 46 -2.47 -12.92 -12.23
N GLY A 47 -1.35 -13.47 -11.79
CA GLY A 47 -0.23 -13.94 -12.60
C GLY A 47 0.95 -12.97 -12.55
N GLY A 48 2.17 -13.49 -12.76
CA GLY A 48 3.39 -12.71 -12.62
C GLY A 48 3.73 -12.39 -11.16
N GLU A 49 4.41 -11.29 -10.93
CA GLU A 49 4.88 -10.88 -9.60
C GLU A 49 4.47 -9.44 -9.29
N SER A 50 4.17 -9.15 -8.02
CA SER A 50 3.88 -7.80 -7.54
C SER A 50 5.12 -7.06 -7.05
N GLY A 51 6.23 -7.77 -6.87
CA GLY A 51 7.40 -7.25 -6.16
C GLY A 51 7.12 -6.89 -4.70
N PHE A 52 6.04 -7.45 -4.10
CA PHE A 52 5.67 -7.13 -2.72
C PHE A 52 6.69 -7.69 -1.73
N VAL A 53 7.24 -6.77 -0.93
CA VAL A 53 8.13 -7.08 0.19
C VAL A 53 7.47 -6.61 1.47
N ARG A 54 7.21 -7.55 2.37
CA ARG A 54 6.66 -7.25 3.70
C ARG A 54 7.79 -6.74 4.60
N SER A 55 8.07 -5.44 4.51
CA SER A 55 9.10 -4.77 5.33
C SER A 55 8.56 -4.17 6.62
N GLY A 56 7.26 -4.16 6.78
CA GLY A 56 6.57 -3.30 7.73
C GLY A 56 6.52 -1.84 7.26
N VAL A 57 5.66 -1.06 7.91
CA VAL A 57 5.56 0.40 7.72
C VAL A 57 5.49 1.07 9.08
N LEU A 58 6.28 2.13 9.27
CA LEU A 58 6.27 2.99 10.44
C LEU A 58 5.67 4.35 10.06
N ILE A 59 4.73 4.84 10.87
CA ILE A 59 4.12 6.16 10.69
C ILE A 59 4.30 6.96 11.98
N GLY A 60 5.27 7.86 11.99
CA GLY A 60 5.56 8.74 13.12
C GLY A 60 4.64 9.96 13.11
N VAL A 61 4.10 10.33 14.27
CA VAL A 61 3.28 11.52 14.45
C VAL A 61 3.72 12.32 15.67
N GLY A 62 3.51 13.64 15.63
CA GLY A 62 3.69 14.49 16.82
C GLY A 62 2.66 14.20 17.92
N ALA A 63 2.94 14.64 19.16
CA ALA A 63 2.12 14.35 20.32
C ALA A 63 0.64 14.76 20.18
N ALA A 64 0.37 15.88 19.50
CA ALA A 64 -0.98 16.37 19.27
C ALA A 64 -1.84 15.43 18.41
N MET A 65 -1.23 14.61 17.55
CA MET A 65 -1.92 13.69 16.66
C MET A 65 -2.16 12.31 17.27
N ARG A 66 -1.53 11.99 18.40
CA ARG A 66 -1.64 10.67 19.05
C ARG A 66 -3.09 10.25 19.31
N PRO A 67 -4.00 11.09 19.86
CA PRO A 67 -5.38 10.67 20.11
C PRO A 67 -6.14 10.30 18.83
N ALA A 68 -5.90 11.04 17.73
CA ALA A 68 -6.50 10.74 16.44
C ALA A 68 -5.97 9.41 15.86
N LEU A 69 -4.69 9.14 16.03
CA LEU A 69 -4.06 7.89 15.61
C LEU A 69 -4.64 6.70 16.40
N GLU A 70 -4.79 6.83 17.72
CA GLU A 70 -5.37 5.79 18.59
C GLU A 70 -6.81 5.48 18.20
N LYS A 71 -7.61 6.50 17.92
CA LYS A 71 -9.00 6.34 17.44
C LYS A 71 -9.06 5.60 16.10
N THR A 72 -8.20 5.97 15.15
CA THR A 72 -8.13 5.31 13.84
C THR A 72 -7.69 3.86 13.98
N LEU A 73 -6.68 3.58 14.81
CA LEU A 73 -6.22 2.22 15.05
C LEU A 73 -7.29 1.35 15.71
N ALA A 74 -8.06 1.88 16.66
CA ALA A 74 -9.16 1.15 17.30
C ALA A 74 -10.20 0.69 16.28
N LEU A 75 -10.60 1.58 15.35
CA LEU A 75 -11.49 1.25 14.23
C LEU A 75 -10.89 0.16 13.34
N GLN A 76 -9.64 0.29 12.96
CA GLN A 76 -8.96 -0.62 12.04
C GLN A 76 -8.76 -2.02 12.63
N ARG A 77 -8.45 -2.11 13.93
CA ARG A 77 -8.37 -3.40 14.63
C ARG A 77 -9.69 -4.15 14.59
N GLY A 78 -10.83 -3.46 14.71
CA GLY A 78 -12.16 -4.04 14.53
C GLY A 78 -12.41 -4.59 13.13
N LEU A 79 -11.63 -4.18 12.14
CA LEU A 79 -11.70 -4.65 10.75
C LEU A 79 -10.64 -5.71 10.41
N GLY A 80 -9.79 -6.08 11.37
CA GLY A 80 -8.76 -7.11 11.18
C GLY A 80 -7.36 -6.60 10.85
N VAL A 81 -7.12 -5.28 10.93
CA VAL A 81 -5.76 -4.73 10.76
C VAL A 81 -4.90 -5.10 11.96
N SER A 82 -3.74 -5.70 11.69
CA SER A 82 -2.71 -5.97 12.70
C SER A 82 -1.72 -4.82 12.72
N ALA A 83 -1.88 -3.92 13.69
CA ALA A 83 -0.98 -2.79 13.90
C ALA A 83 -0.92 -2.42 15.39
N GLU A 84 0.15 -1.74 15.78
CA GLU A 84 0.36 -1.28 17.15
C GLU A 84 0.91 0.15 17.19
N ILE A 85 0.65 0.84 18.29
CA ILE A 85 1.27 2.13 18.57
C ILE A 85 2.43 1.90 19.53
N LEU A 86 3.62 2.24 19.08
CA LEU A 86 4.85 2.20 19.84
C LEU A 86 5.08 3.55 20.55
N ASP A 87 5.63 3.51 21.74
CA ASP A 87 6.27 4.69 22.34
C ASP A 87 7.53 5.02 21.49
N PRO A 88 7.81 6.29 21.17
CA PRO A 88 9.01 6.65 20.44
C PRO A 88 10.30 6.09 21.04
N ARG A 89 10.37 5.90 22.35
CA ARG A 89 11.54 5.30 23.04
C ARG A 89 11.76 3.83 22.69
N ASP A 90 10.70 3.13 22.25
CA ASP A 90 10.76 1.73 21.85
C ASP A 90 11.04 1.53 20.35
N LEU A 91 11.09 2.63 19.58
CA LEU A 91 11.30 2.59 18.12
C LEU A 91 12.59 1.87 17.72
N GLY A 92 13.64 2.01 18.54
CA GLY A 92 14.93 1.32 18.31
C GLY A 92 14.87 -0.21 18.25
N ARG A 93 13.78 -0.83 18.73
CA ARG A 93 13.57 -2.29 18.62
C ARG A 93 13.15 -2.72 17.20
N VAL A 94 12.52 -1.81 16.46
CA VAL A 94 11.98 -2.08 15.13
C VAL A 94 12.89 -1.46 14.06
N GLU A 95 13.30 -0.21 14.27
CA GLU A 95 14.16 0.52 13.32
C GLU A 95 15.15 1.44 14.06
N PRO A 96 16.34 0.93 14.39
CA PRO A 96 17.32 1.68 15.18
C PRO A 96 17.94 2.89 14.46
N ARG A 97 17.72 3.02 13.16
CA ARG A 97 18.26 4.14 12.36
C ARG A 97 17.40 5.40 12.42
N ILE A 98 16.17 5.31 12.96
CA ILE A 98 15.26 6.46 13.05
C ILE A 98 15.47 7.18 14.39
N ASP A 99 15.74 8.48 14.32
CA ASP A 99 15.75 9.34 15.50
C ASP A 99 14.32 9.55 16.01
N PRO A 100 14.00 9.16 17.25
CA PRO A 100 12.67 9.37 17.84
C PRO A 100 12.38 10.82 18.26
N ALA A 101 13.33 11.74 18.15
CA ALA A 101 13.18 13.12 18.59
C ALA A 101 11.99 13.80 17.89
N GLY A 102 11.12 14.46 18.65
CA GLY A 102 9.93 15.15 18.15
C GLY A 102 8.73 14.25 17.84
N LEU A 103 8.87 12.93 17.96
CA LEU A 103 7.73 12.01 17.82
C LEU A 103 6.94 11.92 19.12
N GLY A 104 5.61 11.91 19.03
CA GLY A 104 4.69 11.67 20.13
C GLY A 104 4.13 10.24 20.15
N ALA A 105 4.07 9.59 18.99
CA ALA A 105 3.70 8.19 18.82
C ALA A 105 4.19 7.68 17.46
N VAL A 106 4.37 6.37 17.35
CA VAL A 106 4.70 5.69 16.09
C VAL A 106 3.73 4.54 15.90
N LEU A 107 2.97 4.55 14.80
CA LEU A 107 2.21 3.37 14.39
C LEU A 107 3.14 2.43 13.64
N TYR A 108 3.12 1.16 14.00
CA TYR A 108 3.81 0.08 13.31
C TYR A 108 2.82 -0.90 12.71
N GLU A 109 2.93 -1.12 11.42
CA GLU A 109 2.14 -2.07 10.64
C GLU A 109 3.06 -3.18 10.11
N PRO A 110 3.23 -4.30 10.81
CA PRO A 110 4.16 -5.37 10.40
C PRO A 110 3.73 -6.06 9.10
N GLY A 111 2.43 -6.07 8.78
CA GLY A 111 1.89 -6.68 7.57
C GLY A 111 2.01 -5.82 6.31
N SER A 112 2.42 -4.57 6.47
CA SER A 112 2.58 -3.59 5.38
C SER A 112 3.99 -3.67 4.76
N GLY A 113 4.22 -2.91 3.69
CA GLY A 113 5.51 -2.94 3.01
C GLY A 113 5.54 -2.10 1.74
N TYR A 114 6.19 -2.60 0.72
CA TYR A 114 6.22 -1.97 -0.60
C TYR A 114 6.12 -3.01 -1.71
N GLY A 115 5.69 -2.59 -2.89
CA GLY A 115 5.62 -3.38 -4.11
C GLY A 115 6.22 -2.64 -5.29
N ASP A 116 6.31 -3.31 -6.43
CA ASP A 116 6.72 -2.69 -7.69
C ASP A 116 5.49 -2.26 -8.51
N PRO A 117 5.20 -0.95 -8.62
CA PRO A 117 4.06 -0.46 -9.40
C PRO A 117 4.10 -0.88 -10.88
N SER A 118 5.29 -1.01 -11.46
CA SER A 118 5.46 -1.40 -12.85
C SER A 118 5.17 -2.89 -13.05
N ALA A 119 5.69 -3.74 -12.16
CA ALA A 119 5.43 -5.18 -12.18
C ALA A 119 3.92 -5.47 -11.98
N VAL A 120 3.28 -4.81 -11.02
CA VAL A 120 1.83 -4.92 -10.78
C VAL A 120 1.04 -4.53 -12.02
N THR A 121 1.38 -3.39 -12.64
CA THR A 121 0.69 -2.93 -13.86
C THR A 121 0.87 -3.91 -15.02
N ALA A 122 2.09 -4.42 -15.23
CA ALA A 122 2.37 -5.42 -16.25
C ALA A 122 1.59 -6.72 -16.00
N GLY A 123 1.58 -7.22 -14.76
CA GLY A 123 0.86 -8.43 -14.39
C GLY A 123 -0.65 -8.34 -14.69
N TYR A 124 -1.29 -7.23 -14.31
CA TYR A 124 -2.70 -7.01 -14.66
C TYR A 124 -2.94 -6.89 -16.16
N ALA A 125 -2.04 -6.21 -16.90
CA ALA A 125 -2.15 -6.08 -18.34
C ALA A 125 -2.02 -7.44 -19.04
N ASP A 126 -1.07 -8.27 -18.62
CA ASP A 126 -0.85 -9.58 -19.18
C ASP A 126 -2.01 -10.53 -18.86
N ALA A 127 -2.52 -10.50 -17.62
CA ALA A 127 -3.73 -11.22 -17.24
C ALA A 127 -4.96 -10.82 -18.05
N ALA A 128 -5.08 -9.52 -18.38
CA ALA A 128 -6.16 -9.02 -19.24
C ALA A 128 -5.99 -9.54 -20.69
N ARG A 129 -4.78 -9.49 -21.25
CA ARG A 129 -4.47 -10.01 -22.59
C ARG A 129 -4.76 -11.50 -22.71
N LEU A 130 -4.39 -12.29 -21.71
CA LEU A 130 -4.68 -13.73 -21.64
C LEU A 130 -6.20 -14.02 -21.64
N ARG A 131 -7.02 -13.05 -21.21
CA ARG A 131 -8.49 -13.11 -21.26
C ARG A 131 -9.09 -12.46 -22.51
N GLY A 132 -8.27 -12.18 -23.53
CA GLY A 132 -8.73 -11.65 -24.82
C GLY A 132 -8.90 -10.13 -24.87
N VAL A 133 -8.42 -9.38 -23.86
CA VAL A 133 -8.48 -7.90 -23.90
C VAL A 133 -7.38 -7.35 -24.81
N ALA A 134 -7.75 -6.65 -25.87
CA ALA A 134 -6.81 -5.85 -26.65
C ALA A 134 -6.44 -4.57 -25.87
N ILE A 135 -5.15 -4.30 -25.74
CA ILE A 135 -4.59 -3.10 -25.09
C ILE A 135 -3.76 -2.33 -26.10
N GLU A 136 -4.28 -1.20 -26.54
CA GLU A 136 -3.64 -0.31 -27.50
C GLU A 136 -3.05 0.88 -26.74
N GLN A 137 -1.74 1.08 -26.88
CA GLN A 137 -1.01 2.20 -26.27
C GLN A 137 -0.68 3.27 -27.33
N GLY A 138 -0.52 4.52 -26.91
CA GLY A 138 -0.30 5.64 -27.82
C GLY A 138 -1.57 6.10 -28.55
N VAL A 139 -2.74 5.67 -28.06
CA VAL A 139 -4.04 5.97 -28.70
C VAL A 139 -4.87 6.90 -27.79
N GLU A 140 -5.06 8.14 -28.24
CA GLU A 140 -5.90 9.12 -27.55
C GLU A 140 -7.33 9.07 -28.09
N VAL A 141 -8.29 9.01 -27.17
CA VAL A 141 -9.71 9.16 -27.51
C VAL A 141 -10.00 10.65 -27.60
N THR A 142 -10.38 11.11 -28.80
CA THR A 142 -10.83 12.47 -29.06
C THR A 142 -12.35 12.49 -29.22
N ALA A 143 -13.00 13.61 -28.90
CA ALA A 143 -14.45 13.78 -29.03
C ALA A 143 -14.88 13.84 -30.51
#